data_ebd686e6b3f7c15ab50d523f76e8097f
#
_entry.id   ebd686e6b3f7c15ab50d523f76e8097f
#
_cell.length_a   1.000
_cell.length_b   1.000
_cell.length_c   1.000
_cell.angle_alpha   90.00
_cell.angle_beta   90.00
_cell.angle_gamma   90.00
#
_symmetry.space_group_name_H-M   'P 1'
#
loop_
_entity.id
_entity.type
_entity.pdbx_description
1 polymer ?
#
loop_
_entity_poly.entity_id
_entity_poly.type
_entity_poly.pdbx_seq_one_letter_code
_entity_poly.pdbx_strand_id
1 'polypeptide(L)'
;MQRLAYENDQLARRPQGRNGEYFVVCTLYYTPKESGFTFERSFDATPVTKPGLHGRKYPRDFLRSVKKEGFGRITTPVNGRYYIRYSSDSYAFASHATGGGGVLVPRYSAAMKGGNGGLRRGAVVETTSPELEKIFGSNRWKIMDTGGGLRRWQIDCYFGEDEPLGPGKLQGRPRATTFEYAYASARIVN
;
A
#
# COMPACT_ATOMS: atom_id res chain seq x y z
N MET A 1 5.66 7.95 14.04
CA MET A 1 6.81 7.42 13.26
C MET A 1 7.97 6.90 14.09
N GLN A 2 8.42 7.59 15.14
CA GLN A 2 9.53 7.13 16.00
C GLN A 2 9.22 5.83 16.76
N ARG A 3 8.02 5.66 17.29
CA ARG A 3 7.60 4.45 18.01
C ARG A 3 7.62 3.21 17.12
N LEU A 4 7.03 3.28 15.91
CA LEU A 4 7.05 2.18 14.94
C LEU A 4 8.48 1.82 14.51
N ALA A 5 9.38 2.81 14.45
CA ALA A 5 10.79 2.59 14.17
C ALA A 5 11.47 1.76 15.25
N TYR A 6 11.30 2.18 16.50
CA TYR A 6 11.87 1.49 17.65
C TYR A 6 11.37 0.05 17.78
N GLU A 7 10.06 -0.13 17.65
CA GLU A 7 9.43 -1.45 17.76
C GLU A 7 9.86 -2.39 16.61
N ASN A 8 10.08 -1.86 15.41
CA ASN A 8 10.61 -2.63 14.29
C ASN A 8 12.07 -3.08 14.54
N ASP A 9 12.88 -2.24 15.19
CA ASP A 9 14.23 -2.63 15.62
C ASP A 9 14.20 -3.74 16.69
N GLN A 10 13.18 -3.75 17.55
CA GLN A 10 12.97 -4.84 18.52
C GLN A 10 12.57 -6.15 17.81
N LEU A 11 11.72 -6.07 16.76
CA LEU A 11 11.40 -7.24 15.93
C LEU A 11 12.63 -7.84 15.26
N ALA A 12 13.55 -7.02 14.78
CA ALA A 12 14.77 -7.47 14.14
C ALA A 12 15.70 -8.27 15.08
N ARG A 13 15.54 -8.13 16.39
CA ARG A 13 16.29 -8.87 17.42
C ARG A 13 15.65 -10.22 17.77
N ARG A 14 14.43 -10.49 17.30
CA ARG A 14 13.79 -11.80 17.51
C ARG A 14 14.40 -12.86 16.60
N PRO A 15 14.36 -14.14 16.99
CA PRO A 15 14.87 -15.24 16.17
C PRO A 15 13.95 -15.48 14.96
N GLN A 16 14.15 -14.70 13.91
CA GLN A 16 13.37 -14.74 12.69
C GLN A 16 13.60 -16.03 11.90
N GLY A 17 12.52 -16.65 11.42
CA GLY A 17 12.56 -17.88 10.64
C GLY A 17 12.81 -19.16 11.43
N ARG A 18 12.96 -19.07 12.75
CA ARG A 18 13.07 -20.25 13.61
C ARG A 18 11.76 -21.04 13.58
N ASN A 19 11.82 -22.33 13.31
CA ASN A 19 10.65 -23.19 13.09
C ASN A 19 9.70 -22.68 12.00
N GLY A 20 10.20 -21.94 11.00
CA GLY A 20 9.39 -21.35 9.93
C GLY A 20 8.54 -20.16 10.35
N GLU A 21 8.76 -19.62 11.55
CA GLU A 21 8.00 -18.48 12.07
C GLU A 21 8.80 -17.18 11.96
N TYR A 22 8.11 -16.13 11.55
CA TYR A 22 8.63 -14.78 11.43
C TYR A 22 7.75 -13.83 12.26
N PHE A 23 8.37 -12.84 12.88
CA PHE A 23 7.66 -11.78 13.60
C PHE A 23 7.69 -10.53 12.75
N VAL A 24 6.52 -9.99 12.44
CA VAL A 24 6.35 -8.91 11.48
C VAL A 24 5.48 -7.80 12.04
N VAL A 25 5.69 -6.59 11.53
CA VAL A 25 4.71 -5.50 11.64
C VAL A 25 3.96 -5.42 10.33
N CYS A 26 2.64 -5.44 10.42
CA CYS A 26 1.75 -5.30 9.27
C CYS A 26 1.23 -3.87 9.23
N THR A 27 1.36 -3.24 8.08
CA THR A 27 0.82 -1.92 7.76
C THR A 27 -0.16 -2.03 6.61
N LEU A 28 -0.74 -0.92 6.19
CA LEU A 28 -1.73 -0.89 5.14
C LEU A 28 -1.34 0.12 4.07
N TYR A 29 -1.47 -0.26 2.80
CA TYR A 29 -1.48 0.66 1.68
C TYR A 29 -2.72 0.42 0.81
N TYR A 30 -3.06 1.39 -0.03
CA TYR A 30 -4.27 1.35 -0.82
C TYR A 30 -4.11 2.15 -2.13
N THR A 31 -5.03 1.97 -3.04
CA THR A 31 -5.12 2.77 -4.26
C THR A 31 -6.16 3.88 -4.04
N PRO A 32 -5.72 5.14 -3.87
CA PRO A 32 -6.64 6.26 -3.71
C PRO A 32 -7.47 6.46 -4.97
N LYS A 33 -8.74 6.85 -4.80
CA LYS A 33 -9.64 7.25 -5.89
C LYS A 33 -9.64 8.76 -6.07
N GLU A 34 -9.49 9.21 -7.31
CA GLU A 34 -9.57 10.63 -7.68
C GLU A 34 -10.85 11.30 -7.15
N SER A 35 -11.98 10.59 -7.20
CA SER A 35 -13.29 11.08 -6.76
C SER A 35 -13.34 11.52 -5.29
N GLY A 36 -12.41 11.07 -4.47
CA GLY A 36 -12.30 11.48 -3.07
C GLY A 36 -11.58 12.80 -2.84
N PHE A 37 -10.94 13.37 -3.88
CA PHE A 37 -10.12 14.59 -3.76
C PHE A 37 -10.89 15.81 -4.29
N THR A 38 -11.95 16.18 -3.60
CA THR A 38 -12.73 17.38 -3.86
C THR A 38 -12.25 18.57 -3.03
N PHE A 39 -12.70 19.78 -3.34
CA PHE A 39 -12.35 20.98 -2.55
C PHE A 39 -12.84 20.88 -1.10
N GLU A 40 -13.90 20.15 -0.84
CA GLU A 40 -14.43 19.94 0.52
C GLU A 40 -13.66 18.87 1.30
N ARG A 41 -12.94 17.99 0.60
CA ARG A 41 -12.28 16.81 1.19
C ARG A 41 -10.75 16.84 1.12
N SER A 42 -10.18 17.80 0.42
CA SER A 42 -8.74 17.90 0.21
C SER A 42 -8.18 19.19 0.79
N PHE A 43 -6.90 19.17 1.15
CA PHE A 43 -6.18 20.42 1.42
C PHE A 43 -5.92 21.21 0.15
N ASP A 44 -5.62 20.52 -0.95
CA ASP A 44 -5.31 21.13 -2.23
C ASP A 44 -5.83 20.26 -3.38
N ALA A 45 -7.08 20.54 -3.77
CA ALA A 45 -7.72 19.92 -4.93
C ALA A 45 -7.47 20.70 -6.24
N THR A 46 -6.58 21.70 -6.25
CA THR A 46 -6.23 22.45 -7.45
C THR A 46 -5.84 21.52 -8.58
N PRO A 47 -6.50 21.61 -9.77
CA PRO A 47 -6.16 20.79 -10.91
C PRO A 47 -4.75 21.14 -11.45
N VAL A 48 -3.86 20.17 -11.45
CA VAL A 48 -2.48 20.33 -11.98
C VAL A 48 -2.12 19.19 -12.93
N THR A 49 -1.24 19.48 -13.88
CA THR A 49 -0.62 18.44 -14.69
C THR A 49 0.80 18.16 -14.22
N LYS A 50 1.32 16.99 -14.60
CA LYS A 50 2.68 16.55 -14.30
C LYS A 50 3.26 15.81 -15.50
N PRO A 51 4.59 15.65 -15.58
CA PRO A 51 5.22 14.84 -16.62
C PRO A 51 4.58 13.44 -16.71
N GLY A 52 4.30 12.98 -17.93
CA GLY A 52 3.65 11.70 -18.22
C GLY A 52 2.11 11.73 -18.25
N LEU A 53 1.48 12.85 -17.88
CA LEU A 53 0.01 13.00 -17.93
C LEU A 53 -0.52 13.64 -19.21
N HIS A 54 0.35 13.95 -20.17
CA HIS A 54 0.00 14.50 -21.50
C HIS A 54 -0.95 15.70 -21.42
N GLY A 55 -0.67 16.66 -20.51
CA GLY A 55 -1.46 17.87 -20.30
C GLY A 55 -2.78 17.67 -19.52
N ARG A 56 -3.16 16.45 -19.20
CA ARG A 56 -4.35 16.20 -18.37
C ARG A 56 -4.10 16.67 -16.94
N LYS A 57 -5.14 17.21 -16.34
CA LYS A 57 -5.10 17.79 -14.99
C LYS A 57 -5.85 16.92 -14.00
N TYR A 58 -5.26 16.78 -12.81
CA TYR A 58 -5.83 16.03 -11.69
C TYR A 58 -5.65 16.83 -10.40
N PRO A 59 -6.47 16.60 -9.36
CA PRO A 59 -6.28 17.22 -8.06
C PRO A 59 -4.86 17.03 -7.55
N ARG A 60 -4.22 18.11 -7.08
CA ARG A 60 -2.81 18.04 -6.63
C ARG A 60 -2.60 17.02 -5.52
N ASP A 61 -3.51 16.97 -4.54
CA ASP A 61 -3.41 16.00 -3.45
C ASP A 61 -3.64 14.55 -3.92
N PHE A 62 -4.46 14.33 -4.95
CA PHE A 62 -4.58 13.02 -5.57
C PHE A 62 -3.23 12.56 -6.15
N LEU A 63 -2.57 13.42 -6.93
CA LEU A 63 -1.26 13.08 -7.50
C LEU A 63 -0.18 12.87 -6.42
N ARG A 64 -0.22 13.63 -5.31
CA ARG A 64 0.65 13.38 -4.15
C ARG A 64 0.40 12.00 -3.54
N SER A 65 -0.85 11.60 -3.42
CA SER A 65 -1.22 10.28 -2.94
C SER A 65 -0.80 9.17 -3.90
N VAL A 66 -0.97 9.36 -5.21
CA VAL A 66 -0.45 8.43 -6.23
C VAL A 66 1.06 8.27 -6.12
N LYS A 67 1.79 9.37 -5.91
CA LYS A 67 3.25 9.32 -5.70
C LYS A 67 3.63 8.50 -4.48
N LYS A 68 2.86 8.59 -3.40
CA LYS A 68 3.12 7.88 -2.15
C LYS A 68 2.74 6.40 -2.23
N GLU A 69 1.56 6.10 -2.75
CA GLU A 69 0.96 4.76 -2.76
C GLU A 69 1.33 3.94 -4.03
N GLY A 70 1.90 4.60 -5.04
CA GLY A 70 2.30 3.98 -6.31
C GLY A 70 1.25 4.02 -7.41
N PHE A 71 -0.03 3.90 -7.07
CA PHE A 71 -1.16 3.94 -8.01
C PHE A 71 -2.31 4.79 -7.48
N GLY A 72 -3.14 5.29 -8.41
CA GLY A 72 -4.42 5.93 -8.10
C GLY A 72 -5.45 5.63 -9.18
N ARG A 73 -6.69 5.43 -8.78
CA ARG A 73 -7.83 5.20 -9.67
C ARG A 73 -8.36 6.53 -10.18
N ILE A 74 -8.40 6.72 -11.50
CA ILE A 74 -8.97 7.92 -12.14
C ILE A 74 -10.46 7.75 -12.41
N THR A 75 -11.19 8.86 -12.37
CA THR A 75 -12.65 8.91 -12.60
C THR A 75 -12.98 8.66 -14.06
N THR A 76 -12.25 9.33 -14.96
CA THR A 76 -12.46 9.21 -16.41
C THR A 76 -11.28 8.47 -17.03
N PRO A 77 -11.51 7.29 -17.63
CA PRO A 77 -10.43 6.51 -18.22
C PRO A 77 -9.79 7.23 -19.41
N VAL A 78 -8.50 6.99 -19.61
CA VAL A 78 -7.70 7.53 -20.71
C VAL A 78 -7.27 6.39 -21.61
N ASN A 79 -7.79 6.32 -22.82
CA ASN A 79 -7.50 5.24 -23.77
C ASN A 79 -7.68 3.84 -23.14
N GLY A 80 -8.79 3.62 -22.41
CA GLY A 80 -9.09 2.36 -21.73
C GLY A 80 -8.27 2.10 -20.46
N ARG A 81 -7.43 3.04 -20.03
CA ARG A 81 -6.64 2.93 -18.81
C ARG A 81 -7.33 3.65 -17.66
N TYR A 82 -7.45 2.96 -16.54
CA TYR A 82 -8.25 3.41 -15.39
C TYR A 82 -7.40 3.90 -14.22
N TYR A 83 -6.08 3.85 -14.33
CA TYR A 83 -5.16 4.20 -13.26
C TYR A 83 -4.08 5.17 -13.72
N ILE A 84 -3.56 5.92 -12.77
CA ILE A 84 -2.27 6.60 -12.86
C ILE A 84 -1.31 5.83 -11.94
N ARG A 85 -0.13 5.51 -12.44
CA ARG A 85 0.98 5.01 -11.65
C ARG A 85 2.07 6.07 -11.52
N TYR A 86 2.84 6.01 -10.44
CA TYR A 86 4.06 6.79 -10.28
C TYR A 86 5.26 5.87 -10.16
N SER A 87 6.28 6.10 -10.98
CA SER A 87 7.52 5.34 -10.98
C SER A 87 8.61 6.17 -11.63
N SER A 88 9.84 6.06 -11.12
CA SER A 88 11.00 6.75 -11.69
C SER A 88 10.75 8.24 -11.94
N ASP A 89 10.23 8.92 -10.92
CA ASP A 89 9.92 10.36 -10.93
C ASP A 89 8.95 10.85 -12.01
N SER A 90 8.15 9.93 -12.57
CA SER A 90 7.17 10.24 -13.60
C SER A 90 5.83 9.56 -13.34
N TYR A 91 4.76 10.16 -13.85
CA TYR A 91 3.43 9.57 -13.89
C TYR A 91 3.19 8.89 -15.23
N ALA A 92 2.37 7.85 -15.26
CA ALA A 92 1.93 7.21 -16.48
C ALA A 92 0.53 6.61 -16.29
N PHE A 93 -0.25 6.51 -17.38
CA PHE A 93 -1.52 5.80 -17.35
C PHE A 93 -1.32 4.29 -17.38
N ALA A 94 -2.10 3.56 -16.60
CA ALA A 94 -2.03 2.11 -16.46
C ALA A 94 -3.42 1.48 -16.47
N SER A 95 -3.51 0.23 -16.92
CA SER A 95 -4.78 -0.51 -16.97
C SER A 95 -5.16 -1.07 -15.60
N HIS A 96 -4.17 -1.40 -14.77
CA HIS A 96 -4.36 -1.99 -13.45
C HIS A 96 -3.36 -1.44 -12.44
N ALA A 97 -3.69 -1.50 -11.15
CA ALA A 97 -2.72 -1.37 -10.07
C ALA A 97 -1.92 -2.67 -9.99
N THR A 98 -0.59 -2.58 -10.11
CA THR A 98 0.29 -3.74 -10.19
C THR A 98 1.46 -3.62 -9.21
N GLY A 99 1.95 -4.77 -8.74
CA GLY A 99 3.27 -4.93 -8.16
C GLY A 99 4.20 -5.68 -9.11
N GLY A 100 5.43 -5.91 -8.69
CA GLY A 100 6.39 -6.72 -9.46
C GLY A 100 5.96 -8.17 -9.69
N GLY A 101 4.97 -8.66 -8.95
CA GLY A 101 4.37 -10.00 -9.10
C GLY A 101 3.06 -10.03 -9.91
N GLY A 102 2.61 -8.91 -10.48
CA GLY A 102 1.38 -8.84 -11.27
C GLY A 102 0.33 -7.88 -10.72
N VAL A 103 -0.92 -8.09 -11.11
CA VAL A 103 -2.06 -7.27 -10.66
C VAL A 103 -2.27 -7.43 -9.16
N LEU A 104 -2.42 -6.31 -8.45
CA LEU A 104 -2.71 -6.30 -7.02
C LEU A 104 -4.15 -6.77 -6.77
N VAL A 105 -4.30 -7.71 -5.85
CA VAL A 105 -5.59 -8.25 -5.43
C VAL A 105 -5.91 -7.69 -4.03
N PRO A 106 -7.01 -6.95 -3.87
CA PRO A 106 -7.41 -6.42 -2.57
C PRO A 106 -7.50 -7.49 -1.50
N ARG A 107 -6.98 -7.18 -0.31
CA ARG A 107 -7.05 -8.05 0.88
C ARG A 107 -6.32 -9.40 0.74
N TYR A 108 -5.43 -9.48 -0.24
CA TYR A 108 -4.61 -10.66 -0.50
C TYR A 108 -3.17 -10.30 -0.90
N SER A 109 -2.98 -9.27 -1.73
CA SER A 109 -1.65 -8.81 -2.10
C SER A 109 -0.99 -8.04 -0.96
N ALA A 110 0.30 -8.19 -0.82
CA ALA A 110 1.11 -7.42 0.11
C ALA A 110 2.46 -7.05 -0.51
N ALA A 111 3.09 -6.03 0.04
CA ALA A 111 4.43 -5.60 -0.29
C ALA A 111 5.37 -5.79 0.90
N MET A 112 6.65 -5.99 0.66
CA MET A 112 7.68 -5.97 1.69
C MET A 112 9.02 -5.51 1.13
N LYS A 113 9.95 -5.18 2.03
CA LYS A 113 11.34 -4.90 1.63
C LYS A 113 12.00 -6.18 1.14
N GLY A 114 12.70 -6.13 0.01
CA GLY A 114 13.43 -7.27 -0.52
C GLY A 114 14.51 -7.79 0.45
N GLY A 115 14.84 -9.07 0.36
CA GLY A 115 15.98 -9.65 1.06
C GLY A 115 15.72 -10.11 2.52
N ASN A 116 14.49 -10.41 2.89
CA ASN A 116 14.11 -10.88 4.23
C ASN A 116 14.10 -12.42 4.37
N GLY A 117 15.15 -13.09 3.98
CA GLY A 117 15.22 -14.55 4.07
C GLY A 117 14.14 -15.25 3.25
N GLY A 118 13.38 -16.17 3.85
CA GLY A 118 12.28 -16.88 3.18
C GLY A 118 11.06 -16.00 2.85
N LEU A 119 10.88 -14.88 3.56
CA LEU A 119 9.87 -13.88 3.23
C LEU A 119 10.35 -13.07 2.04
N ARG A 120 9.88 -13.41 0.86
CA ARG A 120 10.28 -12.80 -0.42
C ARG A 120 9.09 -12.69 -1.37
N ARG A 121 9.24 -11.91 -2.42
CA ARG A 121 8.23 -11.84 -3.48
C ARG A 121 7.89 -13.22 -4.02
N GLY A 122 6.61 -13.49 -4.18
CA GLY A 122 6.04 -14.78 -4.56
C GLY A 122 5.63 -15.67 -3.39
N ALA A 123 6.17 -15.46 -2.19
CA ALA A 123 5.77 -16.22 -1.02
C ALA A 123 4.31 -15.91 -0.64
N VAL A 124 3.59 -16.93 -0.22
CA VAL A 124 2.30 -16.80 0.46
C VAL A 124 2.53 -17.00 1.95
N VAL A 125 2.03 -16.09 2.76
CA VAL A 125 2.19 -16.10 4.21
C VAL A 125 0.83 -16.08 4.90
N GLU A 126 0.72 -16.80 6.00
CA GLU A 126 -0.37 -16.65 6.97
C GLU A 126 0.14 -15.89 8.17
N THR A 127 -0.64 -14.87 8.57
CA THR A 127 -0.36 -14.06 9.75
C THR A 127 -1.35 -14.40 10.85
N THR A 128 -0.92 -14.27 12.10
CA THR A 128 -1.79 -14.43 13.26
C THR A 128 -2.03 -13.05 13.86
N SER A 129 -3.15 -12.42 13.50
CA SER A 129 -3.55 -11.11 14.01
C SER A 129 -5.07 -10.91 13.89
N PRO A 130 -5.77 -10.80 15.01
CA PRO A 130 -7.21 -10.47 15.01
C PRO A 130 -7.49 -9.09 14.38
N GLU A 131 -6.57 -8.14 14.50
CA GLU A 131 -6.71 -6.82 13.90
C GLU A 131 -6.69 -6.88 12.38
N LEU A 132 -5.81 -7.68 11.80
CA LEU A 132 -5.76 -7.88 10.34
C LEU A 132 -7.04 -8.57 9.85
N GLU A 133 -7.47 -9.60 10.54
CA GLU A 133 -8.70 -10.32 10.18
C GLU A 133 -9.93 -9.39 10.24
N LYS A 134 -10.01 -8.56 11.26
CA LYS A 134 -11.11 -7.58 11.41
C LYS A 134 -11.12 -6.56 10.27
N ILE A 135 -9.96 -6.05 9.84
CA ILE A 135 -9.87 -4.97 8.84
C ILE A 135 -9.93 -5.51 7.42
N PHE A 136 -9.25 -6.62 7.16
CA PHE A 136 -9.10 -7.15 5.80
C PHE A 136 -10.03 -8.34 5.51
N GLY A 137 -10.60 -8.98 6.53
CA GLY A 137 -11.32 -10.25 6.39
C GLY A 137 -10.40 -11.40 5.99
N SER A 138 -9.09 -11.26 6.21
CA SER A 138 -8.07 -12.22 5.80
C SER A 138 -6.83 -12.10 6.69
N ASN A 139 -6.18 -13.23 6.89
CA ASN A 139 -4.82 -13.34 7.45
C ASN A 139 -3.85 -13.99 6.45
N ARG A 140 -4.24 -14.15 5.19
CA ARG A 140 -3.42 -14.79 4.15
C ARG A 140 -2.99 -13.79 3.10
N TRP A 141 -1.68 -13.68 2.87
CA TRP A 141 -1.08 -12.66 2.05
C TRP A 141 -0.10 -13.25 1.04
N LYS A 142 -0.19 -12.84 -0.21
CA LYS A 142 0.83 -13.11 -1.22
C LYS A 142 1.72 -11.87 -1.36
N ILE A 143 3.01 -12.05 -1.19
CA ILE A 143 3.98 -10.98 -1.40
C ILE A 143 4.11 -10.73 -2.90
N MET A 144 3.46 -9.68 -3.38
CA MET A 144 3.36 -9.35 -4.80
C MET A 144 4.30 -8.22 -5.19
N ASP A 145 4.71 -7.40 -4.22
CA ASP A 145 5.46 -6.18 -4.50
C ASP A 145 6.61 -5.98 -3.54
N THR A 146 7.49 -5.03 -3.89
CA THR A 146 8.58 -4.58 -3.03
C THR A 146 8.48 -3.07 -2.83
N GLY A 147 8.55 -2.62 -1.59
CA GLY A 147 8.53 -1.20 -1.24
C GLY A 147 9.89 -0.73 -0.74
N GLY A 148 10.52 0.23 -1.45
CA GLY A 148 11.82 0.78 -1.06
C GLY A 148 11.80 1.53 0.28
N GLY A 149 10.64 2.09 0.65
CA GLY A 149 10.42 2.79 1.93
C GLY A 149 10.01 1.87 3.09
N LEU A 150 9.80 0.58 2.83
CA LEU A 150 9.41 -0.38 3.86
C LEU A 150 10.62 -0.77 4.73
N ARG A 151 10.32 -1.15 5.97
CA ARG A 151 11.32 -1.66 6.92
C ARG A 151 11.51 -3.16 6.77
N ARG A 152 12.56 -3.69 7.37
CA ARG A 152 12.99 -5.08 7.15
C ARG A 152 11.90 -6.09 7.48
N TRP A 153 11.23 -6.05 8.54
CA TRP A 153 10.20 -7.01 8.95
C TRP A 153 8.80 -6.41 8.87
N GLN A 154 8.55 -5.62 7.84
CA GLN A 154 7.27 -5.00 7.58
C GLN A 154 6.61 -5.67 6.38
N ILE A 155 5.36 -6.05 6.56
CA ILE A 155 4.45 -6.49 5.50
C ILE A 155 3.41 -5.39 5.34
N ASP A 156 3.34 -4.80 4.16
CA ASP A 156 2.38 -3.75 3.84
C ASP A 156 1.22 -4.37 3.07
N CYS A 157 0.07 -4.45 3.72
CA CYS A 157 -1.11 -5.19 3.26
C CYS A 157 -1.97 -4.32 2.35
N TYR A 158 -2.27 -4.81 1.16
CA TYR A 158 -3.06 -4.07 0.18
C TYR A 158 -4.55 -4.12 0.53
N PHE A 159 -5.11 -2.96 0.85
CA PHE A 159 -6.53 -2.84 1.19
C PHE A 159 -7.44 -2.88 -0.04
N GLY A 160 -6.96 -2.37 -1.17
CA GLY A 160 -7.73 -2.17 -2.39
C GLY A 160 -7.95 -0.69 -2.69
N GLU A 161 -9.01 -0.37 -3.40
CA GLU A 161 -9.36 1.00 -3.78
C GLU A 161 -10.26 1.64 -2.74
N ASP A 162 -9.93 2.87 -2.31
CA ASP A 162 -10.81 3.65 -1.43
C ASP A 162 -10.59 5.15 -1.59
N GLU A 163 -11.57 5.91 -1.16
CA GLU A 163 -11.51 7.36 -1.08
C GLU A 163 -10.76 7.79 0.20
N PRO A 164 -10.07 8.96 0.18
CA PRO A 164 -9.39 9.48 1.36
C PRO A 164 -10.37 9.90 2.46
N LEU A 165 -9.87 9.94 3.70
CA LEU A 165 -10.68 10.31 4.87
C LEU A 165 -11.15 11.77 4.88
N GLY A 166 -10.59 12.64 4.09
CA GLY A 166 -10.87 14.06 4.08
C GLY A 166 -9.75 14.91 4.68
N PRO A 167 -9.89 16.24 4.71
CA PRO A 167 -8.83 17.16 5.14
C PRO A 167 -8.25 16.79 6.51
N GLY A 168 -6.92 16.86 6.66
CA GLY A 168 -6.21 16.50 7.88
C GLY A 168 -6.04 15.00 8.13
N LYS A 169 -6.77 14.16 7.40
CA LYS A 169 -6.75 12.69 7.55
C LYS A 169 -6.36 11.97 6.26
N LEU A 170 -5.96 12.70 5.24
CA LEU A 170 -5.65 12.18 3.91
C LEU A 170 -4.38 11.33 3.85
N GLN A 171 -3.48 11.46 4.80
CA GLN A 171 -2.17 10.86 4.68
C GLN A 171 -2.18 9.39 5.07
N GLY A 172 -2.23 8.53 4.04
CA GLY A 172 -1.90 7.13 4.16
C GLY A 172 -2.96 6.25 4.81
N ARG A 173 -4.25 6.64 4.74
CA ARG A 173 -5.35 5.80 5.22
C ARG A 173 -6.54 5.84 4.28
N PRO A 174 -7.11 4.68 3.92
CA PRO A 174 -8.38 4.62 3.25
C PRO A 174 -9.51 5.09 4.18
N ARG A 175 -10.59 5.62 3.61
CA ARG A 175 -11.74 6.12 4.37
C ARG A 175 -12.38 5.05 5.25
N ALA A 176 -12.37 3.80 4.77
CA ALA A 176 -13.07 2.70 5.43
C ALA A 176 -12.37 2.19 6.71
N THR A 177 -11.20 2.70 7.08
CA THR A 177 -10.47 2.18 8.24
C THR A 177 -9.66 3.22 8.98
N THR A 178 -9.52 3.01 10.28
CA THR A 178 -8.59 3.73 11.16
C THR A 178 -7.34 2.90 11.47
N PHE A 179 -7.17 1.75 10.83
CA PHE A 179 -6.03 0.87 11.02
C PHE A 179 -4.71 1.59 10.78
N GLU A 180 -3.75 1.44 11.68
CA GLU A 180 -2.41 2.01 11.57
C GLU A 180 -1.37 0.92 11.31
N TYR A 181 -1.29 -0.05 12.20
CA TYR A 181 -0.43 -1.23 12.11
C TYR A 181 -0.86 -2.29 13.12
N ALA A 182 -0.41 -3.52 12.90
CA ALA A 182 -0.54 -4.62 13.85
C ALA A 182 0.75 -5.44 13.88
N TYR A 183 1.07 -6.03 15.03
CA TYR A 183 2.11 -7.04 15.13
C TYR A 183 1.50 -8.41 14.91
N ALA A 184 2.21 -9.25 14.18
CA ALA A 184 1.79 -10.60 13.90
C ALA A 184 2.97 -11.57 13.89
N SER A 185 2.73 -12.84 14.17
CA SER A 185 3.58 -13.89 13.65
C SER A 185 3.12 -14.28 12.25
N ALA A 186 4.06 -14.64 11.38
CA ALA A 186 3.82 -15.01 10.00
C ALA A 186 4.52 -16.33 9.68
N ARG A 187 3.84 -17.20 8.95
CA ARG A 187 4.40 -18.45 8.42
C ARG A 187 4.23 -18.51 6.92
N ILE A 188 5.26 -18.99 6.22
CA ILE A 188 5.16 -19.25 4.79
C ILE A 188 4.30 -20.50 4.61
N VAL A 189 3.28 -20.37 3.76
CA VAL A 189 2.41 -21.46 3.33
C VAL A 189 2.45 -21.53 1.81
N ASN A 190 2.77 -22.68 1.28
CA ASN A 190 2.88 -22.90 -0.18
C ASN A 190 1.66 -23.66 -0.68
#